data_f6672266f400c2ab8eb3759d6467f7b8
#
_entry.id   f6672266f400c2ab8eb3759d6467f7b8
#
_cell.length_a   1.000
_cell.length_b   1.000
_cell.length_c   1.000
_cell.angle_alpha   90.00
_cell.angle_beta   90.00
_cell.angle_gamma   90.00
#
_symmetry.space_group_name_H-M   'P 1'
#
loop_
_entity.id
_entity.type
_entity.pdbx_description
1 polymer ?
#
loop_
_entity_poly.entity_id
_entity_poly.type
_entity_poly.pdbx_seq_one_letter_code
_entity_poly.pdbx_strand_id
1 'polypeptide(L)'
;MFNDHYIPWRESRMKAVAKYIVPGYFESKTLLELGCGHGEIGLQFHELGADVTCSDARKEYLSVVNPQLKTLELDCDTEAVPHLYDIIVHWGLLYHLHEIDNHLEMISQKCNVLLLETEVCDSDDKTYLTTDEVGFDQAFNGKGIRPSASYVEDVLAKNGFQFKIIKDSILNTSVHRYDWKVTDEGRWKHGLRRFWICWKNVESPLSTQ
;
A
#
# COMPACT_ATOMS: atom_id res chain seq x y z
N MET A 1 1.21 11.97 -16.76
CA MET A 1 0.71 10.68 -17.22
C MET A 1 1.41 9.63 -16.36
N PHE A 2 0.68 8.92 -15.48
CA PHE A 2 1.23 7.77 -14.76
C PHE A 2 1.54 6.73 -15.81
N ASN A 3 2.82 6.55 -16.04
CA ASN A 3 3.38 6.05 -17.27
C ASN A 3 3.19 4.54 -17.47
N ASP A 4 3.34 4.10 -18.70
CA ASP A 4 3.26 2.69 -19.10
C ASP A 4 4.18 1.77 -18.31
N HIS A 5 5.27 2.28 -17.69
CA HIS A 5 6.15 1.48 -16.83
C HIS A 5 5.52 1.05 -15.51
N TYR A 6 4.45 1.72 -15.04
CA TYR A 6 3.69 1.28 -13.87
C TYR A 6 2.68 0.16 -14.18
N ILE A 7 2.36 -0.11 -15.45
CA ILE A 7 1.43 -1.19 -15.82
C ILE A 7 1.93 -2.54 -15.30
N PRO A 8 3.17 -2.99 -15.59
CA PRO A 8 3.66 -4.27 -15.06
C PRO A 8 3.68 -4.31 -13.53
N TRP A 9 3.93 -3.17 -12.89
CA TRP A 9 3.93 -3.05 -11.44
C TRP A 9 2.52 -3.28 -10.86
N ARG A 10 1.49 -2.67 -11.40
CA ARG A 10 0.09 -2.87 -11.00
C ARG A 10 -0.35 -4.31 -11.25
N GLU A 11 -0.11 -4.82 -12.45
CA GLU A 11 -0.45 -6.20 -12.81
C GLU A 11 0.17 -7.24 -11.89
N SER A 12 1.43 -7.05 -11.49
CA SER A 12 2.12 -8.00 -10.62
C SER A 12 1.47 -8.08 -9.24
N ARG A 13 0.99 -6.97 -8.70
CA ARG A 13 0.29 -6.91 -7.41
C ARG A 13 -1.09 -7.55 -7.51
N MET A 14 -1.83 -7.30 -8.57
CA MET A 14 -3.12 -7.95 -8.79
C MET A 14 -2.97 -9.46 -8.99
N LYS A 15 -1.90 -9.93 -9.64
CA LYS A 15 -1.55 -11.36 -9.72
C LYS A 15 -1.27 -11.95 -8.32
N ALA A 16 -0.59 -11.20 -7.46
CA ALA A 16 -0.37 -11.63 -6.07
C ALA A 16 -1.69 -11.68 -5.28
N VAL A 17 -2.56 -10.69 -5.45
CA VAL A 17 -3.91 -10.69 -4.87
C VAL A 17 -4.68 -11.93 -5.32
N ALA A 18 -4.75 -12.19 -6.61
CA ALA A 18 -5.45 -13.35 -7.17
C ALA A 18 -4.88 -14.70 -6.69
N LYS A 19 -3.57 -14.75 -6.41
CA LYS A 19 -2.90 -15.97 -5.92
C LYS A 19 -3.11 -16.22 -4.43
N TYR A 20 -3.12 -15.16 -3.61
CA TYR A 20 -3.03 -15.28 -2.15
C TYR A 20 -4.32 -14.97 -1.41
N ILE A 21 -5.30 -14.31 -2.03
CA ILE A 21 -6.59 -13.99 -1.43
C ILE A 21 -7.67 -14.91 -1.99
N VAL A 22 -8.60 -15.32 -1.13
CA VAL A 22 -9.71 -16.20 -1.55
C VAL A 22 -10.52 -15.58 -2.69
N PRO A 23 -10.89 -16.36 -3.73
CA PRO A 23 -11.73 -15.88 -4.81
C PRO A 23 -13.04 -15.27 -4.30
N GLY A 24 -13.48 -14.17 -4.90
CA GLY A 24 -14.72 -13.47 -4.51
C GLY A 24 -14.62 -12.65 -3.22
N TYR A 25 -13.43 -12.56 -2.60
CA TYR A 25 -13.27 -11.86 -1.32
C TYR A 25 -13.70 -10.40 -1.35
N PHE A 26 -13.55 -9.75 -2.49
CA PHE A 26 -13.82 -8.31 -2.66
C PHE A 26 -15.30 -7.99 -2.96
N GLU A 27 -16.11 -8.97 -3.30
CA GLU A 27 -17.50 -8.76 -3.66
C GLU A 27 -18.29 -8.06 -2.54
N SER A 28 -18.95 -6.96 -2.88
CA SER A 28 -19.76 -6.13 -1.98
C SER A 28 -19.02 -5.54 -0.78
N LYS A 29 -17.69 -5.53 -0.76
CA LYS A 29 -16.90 -4.89 0.28
C LYS A 29 -16.59 -3.44 -0.04
N THR A 30 -16.62 -2.59 0.98
CA THR A 30 -16.14 -1.21 0.87
C THR A 30 -14.62 -1.18 0.88
N LEU A 31 -14.03 -0.49 -0.09
CA LEU A 31 -12.58 -0.41 -0.26
C LEU A 31 -12.13 1.04 -0.45
N LEU A 32 -11.09 1.43 0.30
CA LEU A 32 -10.39 2.69 0.11
C LEU A 32 -9.01 2.43 -0.49
N GLU A 33 -8.70 3.05 -1.63
CA GLU A 33 -7.34 3.16 -2.16
C GLU A 33 -6.72 4.48 -1.71
N LEU A 34 -5.57 4.41 -1.02
CA LEU A 34 -4.80 5.57 -0.56
C LEU A 34 -3.69 5.88 -1.56
N GLY A 35 -3.54 7.17 -1.93
CA GLY A 35 -2.55 7.61 -2.91
C GLY A 35 -2.84 7.03 -4.30
N CYS A 36 -4.08 7.10 -4.73
CA CYS A 36 -4.57 6.39 -5.93
C CYS A 36 -4.00 6.89 -7.26
N GLY A 37 -3.39 8.08 -7.28
CA GLY A 37 -3.05 8.73 -8.54
C GLY A 37 -4.27 8.86 -9.45
N HIS A 38 -4.28 8.18 -10.59
CA HIS A 38 -5.42 8.18 -11.53
C HIS A 38 -6.44 7.05 -11.29
N GLY A 39 -6.31 6.27 -10.21
CA GLY A 39 -7.29 5.27 -9.78
C GLY A 39 -7.28 3.95 -10.57
N GLU A 40 -6.19 3.62 -11.27
CA GLU A 40 -6.14 2.40 -12.09
C GLU A 40 -6.13 1.11 -11.24
N ILE A 41 -5.64 1.15 -10.01
CA ILE A 41 -5.70 0.03 -9.07
C ILE A 41 -7.12 -0.11 -8.53
N GLY A 42 -7.72 1.02 -8.10
CA GLY A 42 -9.11 1.04 -7.65
C GLY A 42 -10.07 0.49 -8.68
N LEU A 43 -9.87 0.81 -9.97
CA LEU A 43 -10.70 0.27 -11.05
C LEU A 43 -10.61 -1.26 -11.11
N GLN A 44 -9.42 -1.87 -10.95
CA GLN A 44 -9.28 -3.33 -10.94
C GLN A 44 -9.98 -3.97 -9.75
N PHE A 45 -9.97 -3.34 -8.56
CA PHE A 45 -10.75 -3.83 -7.41
C PHE A 45 -12.26 -3.65 -7.60
N HIS A 46 -12.68 -2.57 -8.27
CA HIS A 46 -14.09 -2.40 -8.66
C HIS A 46 -14.55 -3.52 -9.60
N GLU A 47 -13.74 -3.89 -10.58
CA GLU A 47 -14.01 -5.04 -11.47
C GLU A 47 -14.09 -6.38 -10.72
N LEU A 48 -13.46 -6.48 -9.53
CA LEU A 48 -13.61 -7.62 -8.62
C LEU A 48 -14.84 -7.52 -7.69
N GLY A 49 -15.71 -6.52 -7.89
CA GLY A 49 -16.96 -6.35 -7.17
C GLY A 49 -16.90 -5.50 -5.91
N ALA A 50 -15.79 -4.80 -5.64
CA ALA A 50 -15.70 -3.89 -4.51
C ALA A 50 -16.41 -2.55 -4.76
N ASP A 51 -16.95 -1.92 -3.70
CA ASP A 51 -17.41 -0.53 -3.69
C ASP A 51 -16.21 0.37 -3.34
N VAL A 52 -15.56 0.94 -4.36
CA VAL A 52 -14.27 1.58 -4.26
C VAL A 52 -14.38 3.09 -4.10
N THR A 53 -13.60 3.63 -3.15
CA THR A 53 -13.26 5.04 -3.02
C THR A 53 -11.76 5.21 -3.30
N CYS A 54 -11.40 6.05 -4.27
CA CYS A 54 -10.02 6.43 -4.58
C CYS A 54 -9.66 7.72 -3.87
N SER A 55 -8.54 7.77 -3.13
CA SER A 55 -8.09 8.98 -2.46
C SER A 55 -6.68 9.39 -2.85
N ASP A 56 -6.46 10.69 -2.94
CA ASP A 56 -5.16 11.31 -3.19
C ASP A 56 -5.15 12.74 -2.63
N ALA A 57 -3.96 13.23 -2.23
CA ALA A 57 -3.79 14.61 -1.79
C ALA A 57 -3.83 15.61 -2.96
N ARG A 58 -3.60 15.12 -4.19
CA ARG A 58 -3.57 15.94 -5.41
C ARG A 58 -4.91 15.87 -6.13
N LYS A 59 -5.65 16.95 -6.02
CA LYS A 59 -6.99 17.08 -6.62
C LYS A 59 -6.99 16.91 -8.15
N GLU A 60 -5.92 17.33 -8.80
CA GLU A 60 -5.74 17.16 -10.25
C GLU A 60 -5.71 15.68 -10.65
N TYR A 61 -5.19 14.77 -9.81
CA TYR A 61 -5.22 13.34 -10.07
C TYR A 61 -6.63 12.78 -9.95
N LEU A 62 -7.37 13.22 -8.94
CA LEU A 62 -8.76 12.77 -8.75
C LEU A 62 -9.67 13.20 -9.89
N SER A 63 -9.36 14.30 -10.57
CA SER A 63 -10.17 14.82 -11.68
C SER A 63 -10.20 13.90 -12.92
N VAL A 64 -9.26 12.96 -13.04
CA VAL A 64 -9.15 12.02 -14.16
C VAL A 64 -9.47 10.58 -13.78
N VAL A 65 -9.81 10.33 -12.51
CA VAL A 65 -10.28 9.01 -12.03
C VAL A 65 -11.54 8.61 -12.77
N ASN A 66 -11.68 7.32 -13.09
CA ASN A 66 -12.86 6.78 -13.74
C ASN A 66 -14.15 7.18 -12.99
N PRO A 67 -15.16 7.77 -13.64
CA PRO A 67 -16.37 8.28 -12.98
C PRO A 67 -17.26 7.20 -12.33
N GLN A 68 -16.98 5.92 -12.54
CA GLN A 68 -17.63 4.82 -11.81
C GLN A 68 -17.11 4.68 -10.36
N LEU A 69 -15.96 5.28 -10.05
CA LEU A 69 -15.34 5.24 -8.73
C LEU A 69 -15.67 6.50 -7.92
N LYS A 70 -15.82 6.34 -6.63
CA LYS A 70 -15.90 7.48 -5.70
C LYS A 70 -14.51 8.09 -5.53
N THR A 71 -14.44 9.39 -5.31
CA THR A 71 -13.17 10.09 -5.05
C THR A 71 -13.20 10.81 -3.70
N LEU A 72 -12.05 10.91 -3.06
CA LEU A 72 -11.84 11.58 -1.78
C LEU A 72 -10.50 12.33 -1.82
N GLU A 73 -10.53 13.65 -1.69
CA GLU A 73 -9.30 14.43 -1.46
C GLU A 73 -8.84 14.20 -0.02
N LEU A 74 -7.62 13.67 0.17
CA LEU A 74 -7.10 13.25 1.47
C LEU A 74 -5.56 13.35 1.48
N ASP A 75 -5.02 14.22 2.32
CA ASP A 75 -3.61 14.23 2.64
C ASP A 75 -3.33 13.28 3.83
N CYS A 76 -2.75 12.14 3.53
CA CYS A 76 -2.49 11.09 4.52
C CYS A 76 -1.47 11.47 5.62
N ASP A 77 -0.69 12.54 5.45
CA ASP A 77 0.21 13.05 6.49
C ASP A 77 -0.53 13.88 7.55
N THR A 78 -1.64 14.50 7.19
CA THR A 78 -2.29 15.52 8.05
C THR A 78 -3.75 15.24 8.36
N GLU A 79 -4.41 14.38 7.59
CA GLU A 79 -5.84 14.13 7.69
C GLU A 79 -6.18 12.70 8.04
N ALA A 80 -7.24 12.51 8.83
CA ALA A 80 -7.75 11.21 9.18
C ALA A 80 -8.69 10.66 8.10
N VAL A 81 -8.59 9.35 7.82
CA VAL A 81 -9.58 8.65 7.01
C VAL A 81 -10.98 8.82 7.63
N PRO A 82 -11.95 9.42 6.91
CA PRO A 82 -13.21 9.87 7.53
C PRO A 82 -14.18 8.74 7.87
N HIS A 83 -14.16 7.63 7.12
CA HIS A 83 -15.11 6.53 7.25
C HIS A 83 -14.43 5.21 7.61
N LEU A 84 -15.23 4.20 7.97
CA LEU A 84 -14.80 2.81 8.09
C LEU A 84 -14.89 2.15 6.71
N TYR A 85 -13.91 1.31 6.40
CA TYR A 85 -13.87 0.47 5.21
C TYR A 85 -13.59 -0.98 5.60
N ASP A 86 -14.08 -1.92 4.82
CA ASP A 86 -13.71 -3.32 5.00
C ASP A 86 -12.23 -3.53 4.67
N ILE A 87 -11.75 -2.85 3.63
CA ILE A 87 -10.41 -3.02 3.08
C ILE A 87 -9.79 -1.64 2.80
N ILE A 88 -8.52 -1.48 3.19
CA ILE A 88 -7.68 -0.38 2.70
C ILE A 88 -6.56 -0.95 1.83
N VAL A 89 -6.40 -0.40 0.62
CA VAL A 89 -5.26 -0.64 -0.27
C VAL A 89 -4.28 0.52 -0.10
N HIS A 90 -3.06 0.19 0.29
CA HIS A 90 -2.01 1.14 0.62
C HIS A 90 -0.72 0.74 -0.11
N TRP A 91 -0.71 0.92 -1.42
CA TRP A 91 0.40 0.51 -2.28
C TRP A 91 1.18 1.69 -2.81
N GLY A 92 2.49 1.67 -2.60
CA GLY A 92 3.39 2.68 -3.14
C GLY A 92 3.28 4.06 -2.48
N LEU A 93 2.69 4.17 -1.29
CA LEU A 93 2.45 5.45 -0.62
C LEU A 93 3.21 5.60 0.70
N LEU A 94 3.31 4.56 1.54
CA LEU A 94 3.80 4.69 2.92
C LEU A 94 5.18 5.36 3.01
N TYR A 95 6.05 5.05 2.08
CA TYR A 95 7.41 5.60 2.04
C TYR A 95 7.46 7.10 1.64
N HIS A 96 6.35 7.68 1.20
CA HIS A 96 6.20 9.11 0.94
C HIS A 96 5.67 9.90 2.14
N LEU A 97 5.30 9.21 3.23
CA LEU A 97 4.74 9.83 4.42
C LEU A 97 5.83 10.10 5.47
N HIS A 98 5.56 11.09 6.35
CA HIS A 98 6.48 11.52 7.41
C HIS A 98 6.29 10.73 8.71
N GLU A 99 5.03 10.55 9.12
CA GLU A 99 4.65 10.04 10.44
C GLU A 99 3.98 8.67 10.30
N ILE A 100 4.74 7.66 9.85
CA ILE A 100 4.17 6.35 9.51
C ILE A 100 3.52 5.64 10.70
N ASP A 101 4.02 5.84 11.93
CA ASP A 101 3.44 5.23 13.12
C ASP A 101 2.02 5.76 13.35
N ASN A 102 1.88 7.08 13.38
CA ASN A 102 0.60 7.75 13.55
C ASN A 102 -0.36 7.41 12.40
N HIS A 103 0.15 7.37 11.17
CA HIS A 103 -0.64 7.02 10.01
C HIS A 103 -1.15 5.57 10.09
N LEU A 104 -0.28 4.59 10.36
CA LEU A 104 -0.65 3.19 10.48
C LEU A 104 -1.58 2.94 11.68
N GLU A 105 -1.39 3.64 12.81
CA GLU A 105 -2.32 3.61 13.93
C GLU A 105 -3.70 4.11 13.49
N MET A 106 -3.76 5.24 12.84
CA MET A 106 -5.01 5.86 12.38
C MET A 106 -5.77 4.97 11.38
N ILE A 107 -5.10 4.47 10.35
CA ILE A 107 -5.75 3.60 9.35
C ILE A 107 -6.14 2.25 9.96
N SER A 108 -5.42 1.78 10.98
CA SER A 108 -5.76 0.55 11.68
C SER A 108 -7.15 0.61 12.33
N GLN A 109 -7.58 1.79 12.76
CA GLN A 109 -8.91 2.00 13.33
C GLN A 109 -10.01 2.09 12.25
N LYS A 110 -9.62 2.13 10.98
CA LYS A 110 -10.52 2.39 9.85
C LYS A 110 -10.73 1.20 8.92
N CYS A 111 -10.02 0.08 9.13
CA CYS A 111 -10.21 -1.12 8.32
C CYS A 111 -9.99 -2.40 9.11
N ASN A 112 -10.55 -3.50 8.60
CA ASN A 112 -10.27 -4.85 9.07
C ASN A 112 -9.22 -5.57 8.23
N VAL A 113 -9.06 -5.19 6.97
CA VAL A 113 -8.03 -5.71 6.06
C VAL A 113 -7.23 -4.57 5.48
N LEU A 114 -5.90 -4.70 5.52
CA LEU A 114 -4.96 -3.77 4.93
C LEU A 114 -4.07 -4.51 3.94
N LEU A 115 -4.12 -4.11 2.68
CA LEU A 115 -3.18 -4.56 1.66
C LEU A 115 -2.07 -3.50 1.56
N LEU A 116 -0.92 -3.78 2.17
CA LEU A 116 0.17 -2.82 2.30
C LEU A 116 1.34 -3.17 1.39
N GLU A 117 1.86 -2.19 0.68
CA GLU A 117 3.10 -2.30 -0.08
C GLU A 117 3.91 -1.01 0.02
N THR A 118 5.20 -1.15 0.33
CA THR A 118 6.08 0.02 0.46
C THR A 118 7.53 -0.30 0.09
N GLU A 119 8.28 0.74 -0.28
CA GLU A 119 9.74 0.66 -0.28
C GLU A 119 10.25 0.49 1.15
N VAL A 120 11.35 -0.25 1.28
CA VAL A 120 11.99 -0.52 2.56
C VAL A 120 13.51 -0.35 2.45
N CYS A 121 14.18 -0.10 3.58
CA CYS A 121 15.64 -0.17 3.67
C CYS A 121 16.12 -1.60 3.92
N ASP A 122 17.40 -1.85 3.60
CA ASP A 122 18.07 -3.15 3.73
C ASP A 122 18.59 -3.33 5.16
N SER A 123 17.69 -3.58 6.10
CA SER A 123 18.02 -3.85 7.51
C SER A 123 17.00 -4.78 8.16
N ASP A 124 17.47 -5.63 9.08
CA ASP A 124 16.64 -6.42 10.00
C ASP A 124 16.33 -5.67 11.30
N ASP A 125 17.07 -4.59 11.61
CA ASP A 125 16.78 -3.73 12.74
C ASP A 125 15.48 -2.95 12.55
N LYS A 126 14.77 -2.65 13.64
CA LYS A 126 13.59 -1.78 13.65
C LYS A 126 14.04 -0.33 13.45
N THR A 127 14.26 0.08 12.23
CA THR A 127 14.79 1.39 11.86
C THR A 127 14.15 1.94 10.60
N TYR A 128 14.37 3.19 10.32
CA TYR A 128 14.02 3.84 9.05
C TYR A 128 15.09 4.85 8.64
N LEU A 129 15.11 5.15 7.35
CA LEU A 129 15.92 6.21 6.75
C LEU A 129 15.00 7.33 6.25
N THR A 130 15.39 8.57 6.45
CA THR A 130 14.72 9.73 5.84
C THR A 130 15.37 10.08 4.51
N THR A 131 14.58 10.55 3.56
CA THR A 131 15.06 10.99 2.25
C THR A 131 14.30 12.21 1.78
N ASP A 132 14.98 13.12 1.07
CA ASP A 132 14.31 14.19 0.37
C ASP A 132 13.73 13.64 -0.94
N GLU A 133 12.48 13.98 -1.19
CA GLU A 133 11.75 13.55 -2.40
C GLU A 133 11.26 14.79 -3.15
N VAL A 134 11.89 15.05 -4.29
CA VAL A 134 11.57 16.20 -5.14
C VAL A 134 11.19 15.71 -6.52
N GLY A 135 9.90 15.73 -6.83
CA GLY A 135 9.39 15.27 -8.12
C GLY A 135 7.87 15.28 -8.19
N PHE A 136 7.35 15.14 -9.38
CA PHE A 136 5.91 15.22 -9.67
C PHE A 136 5.10 14.09 -9.00
N ASP A 137 5.68 12.90 -8.93
CA ASP A 137 5.07 11.67 -8.39
C ASP A 137 5.67 11.27 -7.03
N GLN A 138 6.40 12.19 -6.38
CA GLN A 138 7.06 11.97 -5.11
C GLN A 138 6.21 12.49 -3.93
N ALA A 139 6.76 12.43 -2.71
CA ALA A 139 6.08 12.84 -1.50
C ALA A 139 5.45 14.25 -1.64
N PHE A 140 4.19 14.38 -1.22
CA PHE A 140 3.44 15.64 -1.31
C PHE A 140 4.14 16.76 -0.52
N ASN A 141 4.72 16.42 0.63
CA ASN A 141 5.45 17.34 1.51
C ASN A 141 6.98 17.37 1.26
N GLY A 142 7.45 16.75 0.17
CA GLY A 142 8.85 16.82 -0.28
C GLY A 142 9.83 15.97 0.53
N LYS A 143 9.35 15.17 1.48
CA LYS A 143 10.16 14.24 2.27
C LYS A 143 9.46 12.91 2.40
N GLY A 144 10.25 11.85 2.47
CA GLY A 144 9.76 10.51 2.67
C GLY A 144 10.66 9.70 3.61
N ILE A 145 10.23 8.52 3.95
CA ILE A 145 10.99 7.59 4.77
C ILE A 145 11.08 6.22 4.12
N ARG A 146 12.12 5.48 4.47
CA ARG A 146 12.31 4.08 4.05
C ARG A 146 12.43 3.24 5.32
N PRO A 147 11.30 2.71 5.83
CA PRO A 147 11.33 1.86 7.02
C PRO A 147 11.97 0.52 6.68
N SER A 148 12.56 -0.16 7.67
CA SER A 148 12.85 -1.59 7.53
C SER A 148 11.56 -2.41 7.55
N ALA A 149 11.58 -3.62 7.00
CA ALA A 149 10.43 -4.52 7.06
C ALA A 149 10.03 -4.83 8.51
N SER A 150 11.01 -5.09 9.37
CA SER A 150 10.80 -5.34 10.81
C SER A 150 10.17 -4.15 11.55
N TYR A 151 10.48 -2.92 11.15
CA TYR A 151 9.83 -1.72 11.69
C TYR A 151 8.34 -1.69 11.34
N VAL A 152 8.01 -1.89 10.07
CA VAL A 152 6.59 -1.92 9.61
C VAL A 152 5.84 -3.04 10.31
N GLU A 153 6.40 -4.23 10.39
CA GLU A 153 5.79 -5.40 11.04
C GLU A 153 5.54 -5.17 12.53
N ASP A 154 6.46 -4.49 13.23
CA ASP A 154 6.28 -4.11 14.64
C ASP A 154 5.11 -3.13 14.83
N VAL A 155 5.00 -2.13 13.95
CA VAL A 155 3.89 -1.16 14.00
C VAL A 155 2.56 -1.83 13.67
N LEU A 156 2.52 -2.71 12.65
CA LEU A 156 1.32 -3.48 12.31
C LEU A 156 0.86 -4.36 13.48
N ALA A 157 1.79 -5.07 14.12
CA ALA A 157 1.49 -5.93 15.28
C ALA A 157 0.98 -5.14 16.49
N LYS A 158 1.59 -3.98 16.80
CA LYS A 158 1.13 -3.07 17.86
C LYS A 158 -0.30 -2.57 17.63
N ASN A 159 -0.70 -2.43 16.37
CA ASN A 159 -2.04 -2.01 15.97
C ASN A 159 -3.04 -3.18 15.80
N GLY A 160 -2.66 -4.37 16.24
CA GLY A 160 -3.52 -5.55 16.32
C GLY A 160 -3.69 -6.32 15.01
N PHE A 161 -2.92 -6.01 13.98
CA PHE A 161 -2.93 -6.79 12.76
C PHE A 161 -2.16 -8.10 12.89
N GLN A 162 -2.77 -9.17 12.40
CA GLN A 162 -2.06 -10.34 11.89
C GLN A 162 -1.67 -10.06 10.45
N PHE A 163 -0.55 -10.60 9.98
CA PHE A 163 -0.13 -10.35 8.61
C PHE A 163 0.65 -11.52 8.02
N LYS A 164 0.63 -11.59 6.70
CA LYS A 164 1.51 -12.44 5.90
C LYS A 164 2.32 -11.55 4.96
N ILE A 165 3.63 -11.62 5.08
CA ILE A 165 4.54 -11.01 4.11
C ILE A 165 4.62 -11.89 2.86
N ILE A 166 4.47 -11.28 1.69
CA ILE A 166 4.52 -11.96 0.40
C ILE A 166 5.89 -11.65 -0.24
N LYS A 167 6.78 -12.63 -0.21
CA LYS A 167 8.12 -12.58 -0.82
C LYS A 167 8.17 -13.39 -2.12
N ASP A 168 7.12 -13.29 -2.94
CA ASP A 168 6.98 -14.05 -4.17
C ASP A 168 7.57 -13.26 -5.35
N SER A 169 8.37 -13.93 -6.17
CA SER A 169 8.97 -13.34 -7.38
C SER A 169 7.93 -12.86 -8.40
N ILE A 170 6.66 -13.28 -8.30
CA ILE A 170 5.55 -12.74 -9.09
C ILE A 170 5.39 -11.22 -8.93
N LEU A 171 5.83 -10.68 -7.79
CA LEU A 171 5.82 -9.24 -7.49
C LEU A 171 6.98 -8.49 -8.15
N ASN A 172 8.04 -9.20 -8.57
CA ASN A 172 9.23 -8.56 -9.16
C ASN A 172 8.93 -8.04 -10.56
N THR A 173 9.13 -6.74 -10.75
CA THR A 173 9.02 -6.08 -12.05
C THR A 173 10.10 -5.02 -12.19
N SER A 174 10.89 -5.05 -13.29
CA SER A 174 11.95 -4.08 -13.52
C SER A 174 12.91 -3.98 -12.32
N VAL A 175 12.94 -2.84 -11.62
CA VAL A 175 13.83 -2.61 -10.47
C VAL A 175 13.24 -3.08 -9.13
N HIS A 176 11.95 -3.46 -9.08
CA HIS A 176 11.29 -3.84 -7.84
C HIS A 176 11.69 -5.25 -7.38
N ARG A 177 12.13 -5.38 -6.12
CA ARG A 177 12.65 -6.63 -5.54
C ARG A 177 11.93 -6.97 -4.24
N TYR A 178 11.32 -8.16 -4.19
CA TYR A 178 10.54 -8.66 -3.05
C TYR A 178 11.12 -9.93 -2.40
N ASP A 179 12.12 -10.54 -3.02
CA ASP A 179 12.68 -11.85 -2.68
C ASP A 179 14.19 -11.80 -2.34
N TRP A 180 14.70 -10.64 -1.94
CA TRP A 180 16.12 -10.49 -1.55
C TRP A 180 16.39 -10.97 -0.12
N LYS A 181 17.65 -11.27 0.16
CA LYS A 181 18.14 -11.41 1.53
C LYS A 181 18.54 -10.04 2.05
N VAL A 182 18.19 -9.75 3.31
CA VAL A 182 18.74 -8.58 4.02
C VAL A 182 20.25 -8.79 4.15
N THR A 183 21.02 -7.79 3.76
CA THR A 183 22.48 -7.77 3.87
C THR A 183 22.96 -6.91 5.03
N ASP A 184 22.02 -6.21 5.66
CA ASP A 184 22.21 -5.30 6.80
C ASP A 184 23.23 -4.19 6.51
N GLU A 185 23.29 -3.74 5.27
CA GLU A 185 24.09 -2.57 4.90
C GLU A 185 23.47 -1.26 5.42
N GLY A 186 22.27 -1.33 6.05
CA GLY A 186 21.56 -0.20 6.63
C GLY A 186 21.20 0.89 5.61
N ARG A 187 21.21 0.57 4.33
CA ARG A 187 21.04 1.52 3.25
C ARG A 187 19.74 1.31 2.52
N TRP A 188 19.16 2.41 2.06
CA TRP A 188 18.13 2.33 1.05
C TRP A 188 18.77 2.00 -0.30
N LYS A 189 18.29 0.89 -0.90
CA LYS A 189 18.57 0.55 -2.28
C LYS A 189 17.25 0.69 -3.04
N HIS A 190 17.21 1.55 -4.03
CA HIS A 190 16.01 1.76 -4.83
C HIS A 190 15.45 0.43 -5.33
N GLY A 191 14.14 0.25 -5.18
CA GLY A 191 13.44 -0.96 -5.61
C GLY A 191 13.35 -2.09 -4.58
N LEU A 192 13.94 -1.97 -3.38
CA LEU A 192 13.67 -2.92 -2.30
C LEU A 192 12.27 -2.67 -1.74
N ARG A 193 11.40 -3.67 -1.82
CA ARG A 193 9.99 -3.52 -1.42
C ARG A 193 9.51 -4.73 -0.64
N ARG A 194 8.46 -4.52 0.14
CA ARG A 194 7.71 -5.58 0.80
C ARG A 194 6.22 -5.39 0.56
N PHE A 195 5.53 -6.52 0.48
CA PHE A 195 4.09 -6.61 0.31
C PHE A 195 3.51 -7.44 1.45
N TRP A 196 2.54 -6.88 2.18
CA TRP A 196 1.84 -7.55 3.27
C TRP A 196 0.35 -7.61 2.98
N ILE A 197 -0.25 -8.74 3.34
CA ILE A 197 -1.69 -8.90 3.51
C ILE A 197 -1.93 -8.95 5.00
N CYS A 198 -2.64 -7.95 5.53
CA CYS A 198 -2.87 -7.77 6.96
C CYS A 198 -4.37 -7.88 7.26
N TRP A 199 -4.72 -8.47 8.41
CA TRP A 199 -6.12 -8.60 8.84
C TRP A 199 -6.22 -8.55 10.36
N LYS A 200 -7.39 -8.11 10.86
CA LYS A 200 -7.78 -8.13 12.28
C LYS A 200 -9.29 -8.16 12.41
N ASN A 201 -9.80 -8.72 13.51
CA ASN A 201 -11.24 -8.80 13.80
C ASN A 201 -12.09 -9.54 12.74
N VAL A 202 -11.48 -10.18 11.77
CA VAL A 202 -12.12 -10.98 10.71
C VAL A 202 -11.32 -12.24 10.49
N GLU A 203 -11.94 -13.23 9.82
CA GLU A 203 -11.20 -14.39 9.33
C GLU A 203 -10.12 -13.97 8.33
N SER A 204 -9.05 -14.76 8.28
CA SER A 204 -7.95 -14.51 7.34
C SER A 204 -8.46 -14.48 5.90
N PRO A 205 -8.13 -13.44 5.12
CA PRO A 205 -8.49 -13.38 3.70
C PRO A 205 -7.66 -14.33 2.82
N LEU A 206 -6.67 -15.01 3.40
CA LEU A 206 -5.73 -15.84 2.65
C LEU A 206 -6.39 -17.12 2.17
N SER A 207 -6.14 -17.47 0.90
CA SER A 207 -6.48 -18.78 0.37
C SER A 207 -5.66 -19.88 1.06
N THR A 208 -6.32 -20.97 1.42
CA THR A 208 -5.65 -22.21 1.83
C THR A 208 -5.01 -22.83 0.58
N GLN A 209 -3.71 -22.66 0.44
CA GLN A 209 -2.91 -23.39 -0.57
C GLN A 209 -2.48 -24.72 -0.04
#